data_9d570364de57a30405b0470c2d692eb2
#
_entry.id   9d570364de57a30405b0470c2d692eb2
#
_cell.length_a   1.000
_cell.length_b   1.000
_cell.length_c   1.000
_cell.angle_alpha   90.00
_cell.angle_beta   90.00
_cell.angle_gamma   90.00
#
_symmetry.space_group_name_H-M   'P 1'
#
loop_
_entity.id
_entity.type
_entity.pdbx_description
1 polymer ?
#
loop_
_entity_poly.entity_id
_entity_poly.type
_entity_poly.pdbx_seq_one_letter_code
_entity_poly.pdbx_strand_id
1 'polypeptide(L)'
;LAKKNLGTTREMADLTVGLGPGFVAGEDVDYVVETMRGHNLARIITKGAAMPNTGVPGIIGGFGKERVLHAPAAGEIHCISKIADIVEKDQVLAWIGDTPVRASLTGVLRGMIRDGFTVPKGMKIADIDPRKEQKKNCFTISDKARCIAGSVLEILLSEGVMPYEAPDRFSGTAAD
;
A
#
# COMPACT_ATOMS: atom_id res chain seq x y z
N LEU A 1 3.42 -2.32 -0.73
CA LEU A 1 3.73 -3.70 -0.39
C LEU A 1 4.97 -4.15 -1.15
N ALA A 2 5.84 -4.91 -0.49
CA ALA A 2 7.02 -5.49 -1.11
C ALA A 2 6.62 -6.44 -2.26
N LYS A 3 7.47 -6.51 -3.28
CA LYS A 3 7.31 -7.46 -4.40
C LYS A 3 8.29 -8.64 -4.29
N LYS A 4 9.21 -8.56 -3.34
CA LYS A 4 10.21 -9.55 -3.02
C LYS A 4 10.67 -9.36 -1.58
N ASN A 5 11.14 -10.42 -0.96
CA ASN A 5 11.86 -10.35 0.31
C ASN A 5 13.21 -9.64 0.11
N LEU A 6 13.54 -8.69 0.97
CA LEU A 6 14.80 -7.93 0.94
C LEU A 6 15.76 -8.35 2.08
N GLY A 7 15.57 -9.54 2.63
CA GLY A 7 16.42 -10.05 3.69
C GLY A 7 15.71 -10.35 5.01
N THR A 8 14.37 -10.36 5.01
CA THR A 8 13.60 -10.80 6.18
C THR A 8 13.78 -12.30 6.36
N THR A 9 14.10 -12.72 7.59
CA THR A 9 14.20 -14.12 7.99
C THR A 9 13.36 -14.36 9.24
N ARG A 10 13.03 -15.64 9.51
CA ARG A 10 12.23 -16.03 10.68
C ARG A 10 12.91 -15.70 12.01
N GLU A 11 14.23 -15.64 12.04
CA GLU A 11 15.01 -15.39 13.25
C GLU A 11 15.01 -13.92 13.67
N MET A 12 14.38 -13.01 12.88
CA MET A 12 14.34 -11.57 13.18
C MET A 12 13.37 -11.23 14.30
N ALA A 13 12.38 -12.08 14.58
CA ALA A 13 11.40 -11.91 15.65
C ALA A 13 10.80 -13.25 16.06
N ASP A 14 10.13 -13.28 17.22
CA ASP A 14 9.42 -14.47 17.72
C ASP A 14 8.27 -14.88 16.79
N LEU A 15 7.73 -13.95 16.01
CA LEU A 15 6.71 -14.18 15.01
C LEU A 15 6.92 -13.25 13.81
N THR A 16 7.02 -13.82 12.62
CA THR A 16 7.23 -13.09 11.36
C THR A 16 6.08 -13.31 10.39
N VAL A 17 5.55 -12.21 9.83
CA VAL A 17 4.41 -12.24 8.90
C VAL A 17 4.74 -11.48 7.62
N GLY A 18 4.83 -12.18 6.51
CA GLY A 18 4.99 -11.59 5.17
C GLY A 18 3.66 -11.16 4.57
N LEU A 19 3.58 -9.94 4.02
CA LEU A 19 2.37 -9.44 3.37
C LEU A 19 2.54 -9.46 1.84
N GLY A 20 1.92 -10.44 1.21
CA GLY A 20 1.91 -10.60 -0.25
C GLY A 20 3.08 -11.36 -0.83
N PRO A 21 3.32 -11.23 -2.15
CA PRO A 21 4.35 -11.98 -2.85
C PRO A 21 5.77 -11.59 -2.41
N GLY A 22 6.69 -12.55 -2.55
CA GLY A 22 8.10 -12.36 -2.23
C GLY A 22 8.52 -12.95 -0.90
N PHE A 23 7.59 -13.52 -0.15
CA PHE A 23 7.81 -14.28 1.08
C PHE A 23 7.33 -15.72 0.91
N VAL A 24 7.97 -16.65 1.60
CA VAL A 24 7.60 -18.07 1.64
C VAL A 24 7.37 -18.47 3.09
N ALA A 25 6.11 -18.80 3.41
CA ALA A 25 5.72 -19.25 4.74
C ALA A 25 6.37 -20.60 5.07
N GLY A 26 6.95 -20.71 6.26
CA GLY A 26 7.68 -21.88 6.71
C GLY A 26 9.17 -21.92 6.29
N GLU A 27 9.60 -20.96 5.45
CA GLU A 27 11.01 -20.82 5.03
C GLU A 27 11.59 -19.50 5.54
N ASP A 28 11.21 -18.38 4.97
CA ASP A 28 11.74 -17.05 5.32
C ASP A 28 10.86 -16.26 6.33
N VAL A 29 9.59 -16.63 6.46
CA VAL A 29 8.66 -16.10 7.48
C VAL A 29 7.77 -17.21 8.03
N ASP A 30 7.14 -17.00 9.19
CA ASP A 30 6.24 -17.98 9.79
C ASP A 30 4.92 -18.05 9.02
N TYR A 31 4.37 -16.90 8.65
CA TYR A 31 3.10 -16.78 7.92
C TYR A 31 3.22 -15.82 6.75
N VAL A 32 2.43 -16.10 5.71
CA VAL A 32 2.22 -15.15 4.61
C VAL A 32 0.73 -14.82 4.52
N VAL A 33 0.38 -13.55 4.33
CA VAL A 33 -0.99 -13.11 4.08
C VAL A 33 -1.15 -12.74 2.61
N GLU A 34 -2.12 -13.37 1.93
CA GLU A 34 -2.43 -13.08 0.53
C GLU A 34 -2.91 -11.63 0.35
N THR A 35 -2.34 -10.94 -0.60
CA THR A 35 -2.70 -9.54 -0.90
C THR A 35 -3.32 -9.33 -2.28
N MET A 36 -3.47 -10.38 -3.09
CA MET A 36 -4.18 -10.30 -4.37
C MET A 36 -5.68 -10.10 -4.10
N ARG A 37 -6.31 -9.14 -4.80
CA ARG A 37 -7.77 -9.00 -4.74
C ARG A 37 -8.47 -10.20 -5.35
N GLY A 38 -9.56 -10.62 -4.74
CA GLY A 38 -10.35 -11.78 -5.12
C GLY A 38 -10.73 -12.62 -3.92
N HIS A 39 -11.22 -13.83 -4.15
CA HIS A 39 -11.71 -14.74 -3.11
C HIS A 39 -10.66 -15.04 -2.02
N ASN A 40 -9.39 -15.08 -2.39
CA ASN A 40 -8.29 -15.40 -1.48
C ASN A 40 -7.65 -14.18 -0.81
N LEU A 41 -8.17 -12.97 -1.01
CA LEU A 41 -7.66 -11.78 -0.33
C LEU A 41 -7.65 -12.01 1.19
N ALA A 42 -6.51 -11.69 1.81
CA ALA A 42 -6.27 -11.87 3.24
C ALA A 42 -6.20 -13.32 3.74
N ARG A 43 -6.18 -14.32 2.85
CA ARG A 43 -5.95 -15.71 3.26
C ARG A 43 -4.61 -15.85 3.97
N ILE A 44 -4.61 -16.49 5.13
CA ILE A 44 -3.42 -16.88 5.87
C ILE A 44 -2.82 -18.12 5.20
N ILE A 45 -1.54 -18.06 4.91
CA ILE A 45 -0.75 -19.14 4.27
C ILE A 45 0.31 -19.57 5.29
N THR A 46 0.25 -20.84 5.67
CA THR A 46 1.17 -21.46 6.65
C THR A 46 2.31 -22.20 5.98
N LYS A 47 2.22 -22.44 4.66
CA LYS A 47 3.24 -23.09 3.86
C LYS A 47 3.21 -22.62 2.41
N GLY A 48 4.34 -22.14 1.90
CA GLY A 48 4.46 -21.64 0.55
C GLY A 48 4.26 -20.12 0.44
N ALA A 49 4.00 -19.63 -0.76
CA ALA A 49 3.98 -18.20 -1.08
C ALA A 49 2.59 -17.70 -1.49
N ALA A 50 2.36 -16.40 -1.35
CA ALA A 50 1.23 -15.71 -1.95
C ALA A 50 1.32 -15.69 -3.49
N MET A 51 0.19 -15.40 -4.16
CA MET A 51 0.15 -15.31 -5.61
C MET A 51 1.17 -14.28 -6.14
N PRO A 52 1.91 -14.62 -7.21
CA PRO A 52 2.88 -13.71 -7.80
C PRO A 52 2.25 -12.37 -8.21
N ASN A 53 3.04 -11.30 -8.08
CA ASN A 53 2.61 -9.99 -8.55
C ASN A 53 2.49 -9.98 -10.08
N THR A 54 1.29 -9.73 -10.59
CA THR A 54 1.02 -9.68 -12.04
C THR A 54 1.60 -8.42 -12.70
N GLY A 55 1.95 -7.39 -11.93
CA GLY A 55 2.33 -6.08 -12.47
C GLY A 55 1.17 -5.31 -13.14
N VAL A 56 -0.02 -5.90 -13.19
CA VAL A 56 -1.21 -5.29 -13.80
C VAL A 56 -2.07 -4.65 -12.71
N PRO A 57 -2.25 -3.32 -12.72
CA PRO A 57 -3.15 -2.64 -11.80
C PRO A 57 -4.61 -3.09 -12.03
N GLY A 58 -5.37 -3.20 -10.94
CA GLY A 58 -6.80 -3.45 -11.05
C GLY A 58 -7.52 -2.34 -11.81
N ILE A 59 -8.53 -2.71 -12.60
CA ILE A 59 -9.37 -1.76 -13.34
C ILE A 59 -10.29 -1.05 -12.35
N ILE A 60 -10.28 0.28 -12.38
CA ILE A 60 -11.15 1.15 -11.57
C ILE A 60 -11.74 2.22 -12.49
N GLY A 61 -13.07 2.32 -12.56
CA GLY A 61 -13.74 3.28 -13.42
C GLY A 61 -13.37 3.16 -14.90
N GLY A 62 -13.07 1.93 -15.37
CA GLY A 62 -12.64 1.67 -16.75
C GLY A 62 -11.15 1.87 -17.02
N PHE A 63 -10.36 2.36 -16.05
CA PHE A 63 -8.93 2.63 -16.18
C PHE A 63 -8.08 1.62 -15.40
N GLY A 64 -7.01 1.14 -16.00
CA GLY A 64 -6.05 0.20 -15.43
C GLY A 64 -4.66 0.82 -15.29
N LYS A 65 -3.80 0.55 -16.26
CA LYS A 65 -2.40 1.05 -16.28
C LYS A 65 -2.31 2.57 -16.34
N GLU A 66 -3.27 3.22 -16.95
CA GLU A 66 -3.36 4.67 -17.11
C GLU A 66 -3.43 5.40 -15.77
N ARG A 67 -3.91 4.73 -14.73
CA ARG A 67 -3.99 5.30 -13.38
C ARG A 67 -2.63 5.46 -12.70
N VAL A 68 -1.63 4.75 -13.18
CA VAL A 68 -0.31 4.70 -12.56
C VAL A 68 0.67 5.59 -13.31
N LEU A 69 1.26 6.55 -12.62
CA LEU A 69 2.31 7.40 -13.17
C LEU A 69 3.69 6.85 -12.82
N HIS A 70 4.55 6.85 -13.82
CA HIS A 70 5.95 6.47 -13.66
C HIS A 70 6.86 7.67 -13.94
N ALA A 71 8.00 7.71 -13.27
CA ALA A 71 8.99 8.78 -13.45
C ALA A 71 9.47 8.84 -14.91
N PRO A 72 9.27 9.96 -15.63
CA PRO A 72 9.71 10.12 -17.02
C PRO A 72 11.23 10.25 -17.14
N ALA A 73 11.89 10.69 -16.08
CA ALA A 73 13.34 10.88 -15.98
C ALA A 73 13.85 10.34 -14.64
N ALA A 74 15.16 10.20 -14.49
CA ALA A 74 15.82 9.98 -13.20
C ALA A 74 16.18 11.34 -12.59
N GLY A 75 16.12 11.47 -11.27
CA GLY A 75 16.48 12.68 -10.54
C GLY A 75 15.65 12.91 -9.29
N GLU A 76 15.84 14.03 -8.63
CA GLU A 76 15.04 14.46 -7.50
C GLU A 76 13.69 14.98 -8.00
N ILE A 77 12.61 14.55 -7.34
CA ILE A 77 11.25 14.96 -7.66
C ILE A 77 10.81 16.13 -6.79
N HIS A 78 10.27 17.18 -7.43
CA HIS A 78 9.67 18.35 -6.77
C HIS A 78 8.17 18.35 -7.01
N CYS A 79 7.39 18.03 -5.97
CA CYS A 79 5.94 17.86 -6.04
C CYS A 79 5.23 19.23 -5.96
N ILE A 80 4.32 19.50 -6.92
CA ILE A 80 3.43 20.67 -6.92
C ILE A 80 2.08 20.26 -6.33
N SER A 81 1.59 19.08 -6.69
CA SER A 81 0.32 18.52 -6.21
C SER A 81 0.56 17.56 -5.05
N LYS A 82 -0.46 17.42 -4.21
CA LYS A 82 -0.46 16.56 -3.02
C LYS A 82 -1.59 15.53 -3.06
N ILE A 83 -1.46 14.49 -2.23
CA ILE A 83 -2.51 13.48 -2.08
C ILE A 83 -3.84 14.15 -1.73
N ALA A 84 -4.92 13.68 -2.35
CA ALA A 84 -6.29 14.19 -2.32
C ALA A 84 -6.58 15.42 -3.18
N ASP A 85 -5.61 15.95 -3.92
CA ASP A 85 -5.93 16.96 -4.93
C ASP A 85 -6.78 16.36 -6.06
N ILE A 86 -7.74 17.11 -6.54
CA ILE A 86 -8.44 16.85 -7.79
C ILE A 86 -7.56 17.42 -8.89
N VAL A 87 -7.17 16.54 -9.82
CA VAL A 87 -6.27 16.90 -10.92
C VAL A 87 -6.94 16.65 -12.25
N GLU A 88 -6.56 17.43 -13.26
CA GLU A 88 -7.04 17.27 -14.61
C GLU A 88 -6.00 16.57 -15.48
N LYS A 89 -6.46 15.86 -16.49
CA LYS A 89 -5.54 15.24 -17.48
C LYS A 89 -4.57 16.30 -18.02
N ASP A 90 -3.30 15.90 -18.15
CA ASP A 90 -2.18 16.71 -18.61
C ASP A 90 -1.73 17.84 -17.64
N GLN A 91 -2.41 18.05 -16.51
CA GLN A 91 -1.95 18.94 -15.44
C GLN A 91 -0.56 18.51 -14.93
N VAL A 92 0.35 19.47 -14.72
CA VAL A 92 1.66 19.21 -14.12
C VAL A 92 1.48 18.96 -12.61
N LEU A 93 1.95 17.81 -12.14
CA LEU A 93 1.87 17.37 -10.74
C LEU A 93 3.18 17.53 -10.00
N ALA A 94 4.29 17.41 -10.72
CA ALA A 94 5.64 17.48 -10.18
C ALA A 94 6.64 17.78 -11.30
N TRP A 95 7.89 18.03 -10.91
CA TRP A 95 9.04 18.15 -11.81
C TRP A 95 10.15 17.20 -11.38
N ILE A 96 10.90 16.65 -12.35
CA ILE A 96 12.15 15.93 -12.13
C ILE A 96 13.19 16.62 -13.00
N GLY A 97 14.03 17.48 -12.38
CA GLY A 97 14.80 18.47 -13.12
C GLY A 97 13.86 19.33 -13.97
N ASP A 98 14.12 19.45 -15.27
CA ASP A 98 13.28 20.19 -16.22
C ASP A 98 12.15 19.33 -16.84
N THR A 99 12.00 18.09 -16.42
CA THR A 99 11.00 17.16 -16.98
C THR A 99 9.72 17.17 -16.16
N PRO A 100 8.57 17.60 -16.74
CA PRO A 100 7.31 17.64 -16.03
C PRO A 100 6.71 16.21 -15.89
N VAL A 101 6.18 15.94 -14.71
CA VAL A 101 5.31 14.80 -14.44
C VAL A 101 3.86 15.26 -14.60
N ARG A 102 3.15 14.71 -15.57
CA ARG A 102 1.76 15.10 -15.88
C ARG A 102 0.75 14.05 -15.48
N ALA A 103 -0.44 14.49 -15.10
CA ALA A 103 -1.56 13.62 -14.84
C ALA A 103 -1.98 12.89 -16.12
N SER A 104 -2.09 11.57 -16.05
CA SER A 104 -2.51 10.71 -17.16
C SER A 104 -4.01 10.75 -17.42
N LEU A 105 -4.78 11.12 -16.41
CA LEU A 105 -6.24 11.24 -16.46
C LEU A 105 -6.76 12.23 -15.42
N THR A 106 -8.00 12.66 -15.59
CA THR A 106 -8.70 13.49 -14.60
C THR A 106 -9.20 12.63 -13.44
N GLY A 107 -8.94 13.04 -12.18
CA GLY A 107 -9.37 12.30 -10.99
C GLY A 107 -8.78 12.82 -9.70
N VAL A 108 -8.75 11.95 -8.69
CA VAL A 108 -8.13 12.21 -7.39
C VAL A 108 -6.71 11.67 -7.37
N LEU A 109 -5.74 12.47 -7.01
CA LEU A 109 -4.36 12.02 -6.75
C LEU A 109 -4.35 11.22 -5.43
N ARG A 110 -4.39 9.88 -5.53
CA ARG A 110 -4.47 8.98 -4.36
C ARG A 110 -3.12 8.60 -3.78
N GLY A 111 -2.10 8.65 -4.58
CA GLY A 111 -0.74 8.35 -4.17
C GLY A 111 0.23 9.29 -4.86
N MET A 112 1.20 9.77 -4.10
CA MET A 112 2.32 10.57 -4.59
C MET A 112 3.54 10.21 -3.78
N ILE A 113 4.67 10.03 -4.45
CA ILE A 113 5.94 9.82 -3.77
C ILE A 113 6.31 11.09 -2.97
N ARG A 114 7.10 10.91 -1.93
CA ARG A 114 7.54 12.04 -1.10
C ARG A 114 8.34 13.04 -1.93
N ASP A 115 8.06 14.33 -1.72
CA ASP A 115 8.83 15.44 -2.26
C ASP A 115 10.31 15.33 -1.88
N GLY A 116 11.20 15.74 -2.77
CA GLY A 116 12.65 15.65 -2.59
C GLY A 116 13.24 14.24 -2.69
N PHE A 117 12.47 13.23 -3.10
CA PHE A 117 12.98 11.87 -3.24
C PHE A 117 13.68 11.67 -4.58
N THR A 118 14.87 11.04 -4.58
CA THR A 118 15.57 10.69 -5.83
C THR A 118 14.96 9.43 -6.43
N VAL A 119 14.42 9.55 -7.64
CA VAL A 119 13.75 8.46 -8.35
C VAL A 119 14.55 8.02 -9.58
N PRO A 120 14.65 6.73 -9.87
CA PRO A 120 15.11 6.25 -11.17
C PRO A 120 13.98 6.39 -12.21
N LYS A 121 14.35 6.57 -13.48
CA LYS A 121 13.40 6.55 -14.60
C LYS A 121 12.57 5.27 -14.60
N GLY A 122 11.27 5.38 -14.83
CA GLY A 122 10.33 4.27 -14.87
C GLY A 122 9.82 3.80 -13.49
N MET A 123 10.30 4.38 -12.38
CA MET A 123 9.77 4.08 -11.06
C MET A 123 8.32 4.56 -10.96
N LYS A 124 7.43 3.76 -10.35
CA LYS A 124 6.09 4.21 -10.01
C LYS A 124 6.17 5.32 -8.96
N ILE A 125 5.58 6.48 -9.26
CA ILE A 125 5.66 7.68 -8.41
C ILE A 125 4.29 8.20 -7.97
N ALA A 126 3.23 7.92 -8.71
CA ALA A 126 1.88 8.39 -8.36
C ALA A 126 0.78 7.43 -8.82
N ASP A 127 -0.42 7.63 -8.28
CA ASP A 127 -1.63 6.87 -8.62
C ASP A 127 -2.84 7.81 -8.59
N ILE A 128 -3.65 7.80 -9.67
CA ILE A 128 -4.85 8.63 -9.81
C ILE A 128 -6.09 7.73 -9.82
N ASP A 129 -7.09 8.07 -9.04
CA ASP A 129 -8.40 7.44 -9.06
C ASP A 129 -9.36 8.31 -9.89
N PRO A 130 -9.95 7.80 -10.99
CA PRO A 130 -10.86 8.58 -11.83
C PRO A 130 -12.13 9.05 -11.10
N ARG A 131 -12.46 8.43 -9.98
CA ARG A 131 -13.65 8.70 -9.18
C ARG A 131 -13.41 9.84 -8.20
N LYS A 132 -13.81 11.06 -8.57
CA LYS A 132 -13.58 12.28 -7.76
C LYS A 132 -14.21 12.22 -6.37
N GLU A 133 -15.32 11.51 -6.20
CA GLU A 133 -16.01 11.28 -4.94
C GLU A 133 -15.17 10.47 -3.93
N GLN A 134 -14.14 9.77 -4.40
CA GLN A 134 -13.23 9.00 -3.55
C GLN A 134 -12.19 9.86 -2.81
N LYS A 135 -12.21 11.19 -2.97
CA LYS A 135 -11.28 12.11 -2.31
C LYS A 135 -11.19 11.88 -0.79
N LYS A 136 -12.32 11.73 -0.12
CA LYS A 136 -12.39 11.46 1.34
C LYS A 136 -11.68 10.16 1.75
N ASN A 137 -11.61 9.19 0.85
CA ASN A 137 -11.00 7.90 1.09
C ASN A 137 -9.46 7.92 0.99
N CYS A 138 -8.87 9.05 0.63
CA CYS A 138 -7.41 9.23 0.71
C CYS A 138 -6.87 9.25 2.15
N PHE A 139 -7.73 9.52 3.12
CA PHE A 139 -7.38 9.68 4.54
C PHE A 139 -7.87 8.51 5.41
N THR A 140 -8.39 7.45 4.81
CA THR A 140 -8.90 6.26 5.51
C THR A 140 -8.25 5.00 4.96
N ILE A 141 -8.28 3.93 5.76
CA ILE A 141 -7.80 2.62 5.29
C ILE A 141 -8.84 1.96 4.38
N SER A 142 -8.37 1.28 3.35
CA SER A 142 -9.24 0.57 2.40
C SER A 142 -9.81 -0.72 2.98
N ASP A 143 -10.84 -1.27 2.31
CA ASP A 143 -11.35 -2.62 2.51
C ASP A 143 -10.21 -3.66 2.52
N LYS A 144 -9.35 -3.61 1.52
CA LYS A 144 -8.18 -4.49 1.40
C LYS A 144 -7.27 -4.40 2.63
N ALA A 145 -6.96 -3.19 3.09
CA ALA A 145 -6.09 -2.99 4.23
C ALA A 145 -6.72 -3.54 5.52
N ARG A 146 -8.04 -3.37 5.70
CA ARG A 146 -8.77 -3.93 6.84
C ARG A 146 -8.82 -5.46 6.82
N CYS A 147 -9.05 -6.07 5.65
CA CYS A 147 -9.02 -7.53 5.53
C CYS A 147 -7.65 -8.09 5.91
N ILE A 148 -6.57 -7.51 5.37
CA ILE A 148 -5.20 -7.94 5.68
C ILE A 148 -4.88 -7.73 7.17
N ALA A 149 -5.27 -6.60 7.76
CA ALA A 149 -5.09 -6.34 9.18
C ALA A 149 -5.85 -7.35 10.06
N GLY A 150 -7.05 -7.75 9.63
CA GLY A 150 -7.83 -8.81 10.29
C GLY A 150 -7.07 -10.13 10.34
N SER A 151 -6.45 -10.53 9.24
CA SER A 151 -5.66 -11.76 9.21
C SER A 151 -4.38 -11.68 10.04
N VAL A 152 -3.73 -10.51 10.07
CA VAL A 152 -2.58 -10.32 10.98
C VAL A 152 -3.03 -10.44 12.43
N LEU A 153 -4.18 -9.86 12.79
CA LEU A 153 -4.74 -9.99 14.14
C LEU A 153 -5.08 -11.46 14.47
N GLU A 154 -5.67 -12.20 13.52
CA GLU A 154 -5.97 -13.63 13.67
C GLU A 154 -4.69 -14.44 13.94
N ILE A 155 -3.62 -14.19 13.19
CA ILE A 155 -2.31 -14.82 13.41
C ILE A 155 -1.80 -14.51 14.83
N LEU A 156 -1.79 -13.24 15.23
CA LEU A 156 -1.31 -12.83 16.55
C LEU A 156 -2.08 -13.56 17.67
N LEU A 157 -3.39 -13.63 17.57
CA LEU A 157 -4.23 -14.30 18.57
C LEU A 157 -4.02 -15.82 18.57
N SER A 158 -3.88 -16.46 17.41
CA SER A 158 -3.64 -17.91 17.31
C SER A 158 -2.26 -18.32 17.85
N GLU A 159 -1.28 -17.45 17.78
CA GLU A 159 0.05 -17.66 18.34
C GLU A 159 0.16 -17.22 19.82
N GLY A 160 -0.95 -16.84 20.44
CA GLY A 160 -0.98 -16.43 21.84
C GLY A 160 -0.30 -15.08 22.12
N VAL A 161 -0.05 -14.30 21.08
CA VAL A 161 0.46 -12.94 21.24
C VAL A 161 -0.68 -12.05 21.73
N MET A 162 -0.75 -11.86 23.05
CA MET A 162 -1.77 -11.01 23.64
C MET A 162 -1.47 -9.53 23.33
N PRO A 163 -2.50 -8.75 22.97
CA PRO A 163 -2.31 -7.31 22.88
C PRO A 163 -1.83 -6.78 24.22
N TYR A 164 -0.87 -5.85 24.19
CA TYR A 164 -0.44 -5.11 25.37
C TYR A 164 -1.68 -4.60 26.12
N GLU A 165 -1.80 -4.92 27.41
CA GLU A 165 -2.85 -4.33 28.24
C GLU A 165 -2.69 -2.81 28.20
N ALA A 166 -3.50 -2.17 27.36
CA ALA A 166 -3.56 -0.71 27.36
C ALA A 166 -3.97 -0.28 28.77
N PRO A 167 -3.25 0.63 29.42
CA PRO A 167 -3.69 1.17 30.70
C PRO A 167 -5.13 1.67 30.54
N ASP A 168 -5.97 1.29 31.47
CA ASP A 168 -7.42 1.46 31.54
C ASP A 168 -7.87 2.83 31.00
N ARG A 169 -8.19 2.93 29.72
CA ARG A 169 -8.69 4.17 29.11
C ARG A 169 -10.18 4.41 29.42
N PHE A 170 -10.80 3.47 30.14
CA PHE A 170 -12.22 3.49 30.45
C PHE A 170 -12.53 3.60 31.94
N SER A 171 -11.55 3.76 32.81
CA SER A 171 -11.76 4.06 34.23
C SER A 171 -12.04 5.53 34.53
N GLY A 172 -12.46 6.30 33.54
CA GLY A 172 -13.05 7.61 33.75
C GLY A 172 -14.41 7.44 34.40
N THR A 173 -14.48 7.42 35.73
CA THR A 173 -15.69 7.67 36.48
C THR A 173 -16.39 8.89 35.91
N ALA A 174 -17.63 8.71 35.42
CA ALA A 174 -18.55 9.82 35.29
C ALA A 174 -18.62 10.48 36.67
N ALA A 175 -18.01 11.62 36.80
CA ALA A 175 -18.24 12.52 37.91
C ALA A 175 -19.53 13.28 37.59
N ASP A 176 -20.46 13.20 38.51
CA ASP A 176 -21.77 13.88 38.60
C ASP A 176 -21.75 15.36 38.21
#